data_4e92b7f7d52deb7c8aab8cf1762e2545
#
_entry.id   4e92b7f7d52deb7c8aab8cf1762e2545
#
_cell.length_a   1.000
_cell.length_b   1.000
_cell.length_c   1.000
_cell.angle_alpha   90.00
_cell.angle_beta   90.00
_cell.angle_gamma   90.00
#
_symmetry.space_group_name_H-M   'P 1'
#
loop_
_entity.id
_entity.type
_entity.pdbx_description
1 polymer ?
#
loop_
_entity_poly.entity_id
_entity_poly.type
_entity_poly.pdbx_seq_one_letter_code
_entity_poly.pdbx_strand_id
1 'polypeptide(L)'
;MMGNKFTLNRTKIILIVIFLSGYLIGASVQAFYVNTDMNKADQMDYLSRAISINAGLLQHITEGNRMPVYPYLLSFLFHPRMTIQEFFIRGKIFNILLSVLLLFLLYIIFRSYLKGPEAKVLLLIIAFMVFMPRAGYVQSELPFYFLTFCAFVLYWGCLARPRFWMAASAGLVTGLGYLTKASMLPALVWFVGSFFVIDIALPIIKGILNKIHEQKNLPHNFVLKNLACLGAFILIFLLTVSPYIQMNKKVFGQYFYNVNSTFYVWYDSWDEVVKGTRSHFDRLGWPLMPPEEIPSATRYWHDHSLPQIIGRLTHGVSIVTTNAMGGTGYAQFFCIYLFICILAIVQRYGEFVEYLKRDNHFAVAISLVLYFLLYYMLDIFGAAIFKGPRHALAQYLPALFLMFYFLSRFGFSYYSKTIKCYLTMREVHIAVFCLLALDLIFFVPYRSYMVFNGW
;
A
#
# COMPACT_ATOMS: atom_id res chain seq x y z
N MET A 1 -32.77 -15.31 21.09
CA MET A 1 -33.34 -15.56 19.76
C MET A 1 -32.23 -15.74 18.77
N MET A 2 -31.78 -16.97 18.59
CA MET A 2 -30.74 -17.38 17.63
C MET A 2 -31.45 -18.29 16.62
N GLY A 3 -31.25 -17.98 15.33
CA GLY A 3 -31.77 -18.86 14.29
C GLY A 3 -31.84 -18.25 12.91
N ASN A 4 -30.86 -17.39 12.54
CA ASN A 4 -30.69 -17.11 11.12
C ASN A 4 -29.80 -18.21 10.52
N LYS A 5 -30.42 -19.33 10.09
CA LYS A 5 -29.78 -20.34 9.25
C LYS A 5 -29.25 -19.63 7.99
N PHE A 6 -27.94 -19.61 7.82
CA PHE A 6 -27.27 -19.21 6.61
C PHE A 6 -27.64 -20.18 5.46
N THR A 7 -28.83 -20.08 4.93
CA THR A 7 -29.14 -20.71 3.63
C THR A 7 -28.49 -19.87 2.55
N LEU A 8 -27.25 -20.22 2.19
CA LEU A 8 -26.60 -19.61 1.04
C LEU A 8 -27.48 -19.93 -0.19
N ASN A 9 -28.05 -18.89 -0.79
CA ASN A 9 -28.86 -19.03 -2.01
C ASN A 9 -27.99 -19.65 -3.10
N ARG A 10 -28.45 -20.67 -3.84
CA ARG A 10 -27.72 -21.37 -4.91
C ARG A 10 -27.06 -20.41 -5.90
N THR A 11 -27.75 -19.33 -6.28
CA THR A 11 -27.22 -18.29 -7.16
C THR A 11 -25.97 -17.62 -6.57
N LYS A 12 -25.94 -17.35 -5.27
CA LYS A 12 -24.76 -16.75 -4.61
C LYS A 12 -23.57 -17.68 -4.60
N ILE A 13 -23.80 -18.98 -4.38
CA ILE A 13 -22.74 -20.00 -4.44
C ILE A 13 -22.16 -20.06 -5.85
N ILE A 14 -23.00 -20.13 -6.88
CA ILE A 14 -22.57 -20.18 -8.28
C ILE A 14 -21.71 -18.95 -8.62
N LEU A 15 -22.12 -17.74 -8.23
CA LEU A 15 -21.36 -16.51 -8.47
C LEU A 15 -19.99 -16.53 -7.76
N ILE A 16 -19.92 -17.03 -6.52
CA ILE A 16 -18.66 -17.16 -5.80
C ILE A 16 -17.74 -18.16 -6.51
N VAL A 17 -18.28 -19.30 -6.96
CA VAL A 17 -17.50 -20.31 -7.69
C VAL A 17 -16.98 -19.74 -9.00
N ILE A 18 -17.79 -19.06 -9.79
CA ILE A 18 -17.37 -18.41 -11.04
C ILE A 18 -16.26 -17.40 -10.78
N PHE A 19 -16.44 -16.51 -9.77
CA PHE A 19 -15.44 -15.51 -9.39
C PHE A 19 -14.11 -16.17 -8.99
N LEU A 20 -14.17 -17.15 -8.07
CA LEU A 20 -12.98 -17.82 -7.57
C LEU A 20 -12.27 -18.61 -8.68
N SER A 21 -13.02 -19.31 -9.52
CA SER A 21 -12.46 -20.06 -10.66
C SER A 21 -11.78 -19.11 -11.66
N GLY A 22 -12.45 -18.01 -12.02
CA GLY A 22 -11.88 -17.00 -12.92
C GLY A 22 -10.59 -16.39 -12.36
N TYR A 23 -10.58 -16.08 -11.05
CA TYR A 23 -9.39 -15.58 -10.37
C TYR A 23 -8.24 -16.60 -10.37
N LEU A 24 -8.52 -17.84 -9.97
CA LEU A 24 -7.51 -18.91 -9.92
C LEU A 24 -6.93 -19.23 -11.30
N ILE A 25 -7.79 -19.30 -12.32
CA ILE A 25 -7.35 -19.51 -13.72
C ILE A 25 -6.42 -18.36 -14.13
N GLY A 26 -6.84 -17.09 -13.94
CA GLY A 26 -6.03 -15.94 -14.30
C GLY A 26 -4.68 -15.90 -13.55
N ALA A 27 -4.69 -16.12 -12.24
CA ALA A 27 -3.48 -16.17 -11.42
C ALA A 27 -2.55 -17.34 -11.84
N SER A 28 -3.11 -18.50 -12.19
CA SER A 28 -2.35 -19.65 -12.68
C SER A 28 -1.73 -19.39 -14.06
N VAL A 29 -2.45 -18.73 -14.97
CA VAL A 29 -1.90 -18.30 -16.25
C VAL A 29 -0.71 -17.34 -16.03
N GLN A 30 -0.86 -16.37 -15.13
CA GLN A 30 0.24 -15.48 -14.77
C GLN A 30 1.44 -16.26 -14.19
N ALA A 31 1.20 -17.21 -13.31
CA ALA A 31 2.25 -17.98 -12.65
C ALA A 31 3.02 -18.91 -13.58
N PHE A 32 2.34 -19.63 -14.47
CA PHE A 32 2.92 -20.75 -15.18
C PHE A 32 3.17 -20.51 -16.66
N TYR A 33 2.49 -19.53 -17.27
CA TYR A 33 2.69 -19.18 -18.69
C TYR A 33 3.38 -17.83 -18.90
N VAL A 34 3.14 -16.84 -18.03
CA VAL A 34 3.76 -15.52 -18.15
C VAL A 34 5.04 -15.43 -17.34
N ASN A 35 5.00 -15.81 -16.06
CA ASN A 35 6.14 -15.77 -15.13
C ASN A 35 6.92 -17.08 -15.17
N THR A 36 7.71 -17.29 -16.20
CA THR A 36 8.52 -18.52 -16.37
C THR A 36 9.97 -18.38 -15.91
N ASP A 37 10.50 -17.14 -15.83
CA ASP A 37 11.88 -16.85 -15.47
C ASP A 37 12.00 -16.38 -14.02
N MET A 38 12.65 -17.17 -13.18
CA MET A 38 12.87 -16.86 -11.76
C MET A 38 13.85 -15.69 -11.53
N ASN A 39 14.69 -15.35 -12.52
CA ASN A 39 15.66 -14.27 -12.39
C ASN A 39 15.03 -12.88 -12.62
N LYS A 40 13.83 -12.84 -13.20
CA LYS A 40 13.09 -11.59 -13.37
C LYS A 40 12.41 -11.16 -12.07
N ALA A 41 12.22 -9.86 -11.95
CA ALA A 41 11.38 -9.22 -10.94
C ALA A 41 11.78 -9.56 -9.47
N ASP A 42 13.06 -9.71 -9.19
CA ASP A 42 13.64 -9.93 -7.86
C ASP A 42 13.31 -11.29 -7.22
N GLN A 43 12.69 -12.23 -7.92
CA GLN A 43 12.19 -13.49 -7.37
C GLN A 43 13.33 -14.35 -6.83
N MET A 44 14.45 -14.42 -7.56
CA MET A 44 15.63 -15.17 -7.13
C MET A 44 16.23 -14.64 -5.83
N ASP A 45 16.19 -13.32 -5.61
CA ASP A 45 16.63 -12.71 -4.35
C ASP A 45 15.81 -13.22 -3.15
N TYR A 46 14.49 -13.36 -3.30
CA TYR A 46 13.61 -13.87 -2.24
C TYR A 46 13.82 -15.35 -1.99
N LEU A 47 13.98 -16.15 -3.05
CA LEU A 47 14.24 -17.60 -2.95
C LEU A 47 15.58 -17.88 -2.26
N SER A 48 16.66 -17.22 -2.69
CA SER A 48 18.00 -17.38 -2.12
C SER A 48 18.02 -17.04 -0.62
N ARG A 49 17.32 -15.99 -0.21
CA ARG A 49 17.19 -15.62 1.21
C ARG A 49 16.40 -16.63 2.01
N ALA A 50 15.32 -17.14 1.46
CA ALA A 50 14.54 -18.18 2.11
C ALA A 50 15.37 -19.44 2.35
N ILE A 51 16.22 -19.81 1.40
CA ILE A 51 17.19 -20.92 1.54
C ILE A 51 18.18 -20.61 2.67
N SER A 52 18.78 -19.41 2.69
CA SER A 52 19.72 -19.00 3.73
C SER A 52 19.09 -19.00 5.12
N ILE A 53 17.85 -18.53 5.26
CA ILE A 53 17.10 -18.55 6.51
C ILE A 53 16.85 -20.00 6.96
N ASN A 54 16.43 -20.88 6.06
CA ASN A 54 16.21 -22.31 6.36
C ASN A 54 17.48 -23.01 6.81
N ALA A 55 18.64 -22.61 6.27
CA ALA A 55 19.95 -23.11 6.69
C ALA A 55 20.46 -22.50 8.03
N GLY A 56 19.67 -21.68 8.71
CA GLY A 56 20.04 -21.04 9.97
C GLY A 56 21.00 -19.85 9.84
N LEU A 57 21.27 -19.38 8.63
CA LEU A 57 22.17 -18.26 8.34
C LEU A 57 21.45 -16.91 8.58
N LEU A 58 21.12 -16.63 9.84
CA LEU A 58 20.35 -15.43 10.22
C LEU A 58 21.05 -14.11 9.86
N GLN A 59 22.38 -14.11 9.75
CA GLN A 59 23.14 -12.94 9.31
C GLN A 59 22.76 -12.45 7.90
N HIS A 60 22.25 -13.33 7.04
CA HIS A 60 21.78 -13.00 5.71
C HIS A 60 20.34 -12.42 5.69
N ILE A 61 19.68 -12.31 6.84
CA ILE A 61 18.40 -11.60 6.95
C ILE A 61 18.58 -10.11 6.65
N THR A 62 19.77 -9.56 6.87
CA THR A 62 20.10 -8.13 6.74
C THR A 62 21.00 -7.85 5.54
N GLU A 63 20.62 -8.22 4.32
CA GLU A 63 21.36 -7.82 3.12
C GLU A 63 20.99 -6.41 2.60
N GLY A 64 20.40 -5.57 3.42
CA GLY A 64 20.15 -4.17 3.11
C GLY A 64 19.12 -3.85 2.01
N ASN A 65 18.61 -4.84 1.29
CA ASN A 65 17.69 -4.62 0.16
C ASN A 65 16.29 -5.24 0.39
N ARG A 66 16.22 -6.53 0.71
CA ARG A 66 14.94 -7.24 0.91
C ARG A 66 14.62 -7.36 2.39
N MET A 67 13.37 -7.08 2.73
CA MET A 67 12.90 -7.16 4.10
C MET A 67 12.58 -8.61 4.49
N PRO A 68 12.69 -8.99 5.80
CA PRO A 68 12.78 -10.37 6.23
C PRO A 68 11.47 -11.17 6.24
N VAL A 69 10.29 -10.55 6.38
CA VAL A 69 9.02 -11.28 6.62
C VAL A 69 8.68 -12.22 5.48
N TYR A 70 8.76 -11.76 4.24
CA TYR A 70 8.37 -12.61 3.11
C TYR A 70 9.36 -13.76 2.86
N PRO A 71 10.70 -13.58 2.83
CA PRO A 71 11.64 -14.69 2.78
C PRO A 71 11.49 -15.68 3.95
N TYR A 72 11.17 -15.18 5.15
CA TYR A 72 10.91 -16.03 6.31
C TYR A 72 9.70 -16.94 6.08
N LEU A 73 8.60 -16.41 5.56
CA LEU A 73 7.42 -17.21 5.19
C LEU A 73 7.76 -18.26 4.12
N LEU A 74 8.55 -17.88 3.10
CA LEU A 74 8.98 -18.81 2.06
C LEU A 74 9.89 -19.93 2.60
N SER A 75 10.72 -19.65 3.61
CA SER A 75 11.68 -20.63 4.15
C SER A 75 11.02 -21.91 4.69
N PHE A 76 9.76 -21.82 5.13
CA PHE A 76 8.97 -23.00 5.55
C PHE A 76 8.56 -23.92 4.39
N LEU A 77 8.65 -23.44 3.15
CA LEU A 77 8.31 -24.24 1.96
C LEU A 77 9.52 -24.94 1.36
N PHE A 78 10.72 -24.52 1.76
CA PHE A 78 11.96 -25.08 1.25
C PHE A 78 12.34 -26.35 1.98
N HIS A 79 12.86 -27.32 1.22
CA HIS A 79 13.46 -28.54 1.76
C HIS A 79 14.81 -28.78 1.07
N PRO A 80 15.89 -29.17 1.78
CA PRO A 80 17.24 -29.27 1.23
C PRO A 80 17.41 -30.19 0.00
N ARG A 81 16.49 -31.13 -0.20
CA ARG A 81 16.50 -32.04 -1.37
C ARG A 81 15.82 -31.48 -2.60
N MET A 82 15.24 -30.29 -2.52
CA MET A 82 14.54 -29.65 -3.65
C MET A 82 15.51 -28.93 -4.55
N THR A 83 15.21 -28.97 -5.85
CA THR A 83 15.82 -28.07 -6.80
C THR A 83 15.27 -26.64 -6.62
N ILE A 84 16.02 -25.65 -7.06
CA ILE A 84 15.57 -24.24 -7.02
C ILE A 84 14.31 -24.04 -7.87
N GLN A 85 14.17 -24.80 -8.97
CA GLN A 85 12.98 -24.75 -9.83
C GLN A 85 11.74 -25.28 -9.11
N GLU A 86 11.84 -26.38 -8.38
CA GLU A 86 10.73 -26.90 -7.56
C GLU A 86 10.34 -25.90 -6.47
N PHE A 87 11.33 -25.26 -5.84
CA PHE A 87 11.09 -24.24 -4.84
C PHE A 87 10.38 -23.02 -5.44
N PHE A 88 10.78 -22.58 -6.64
CA PHE A 88 10.13 -21.49 -7.37
C PHE A 88 8.66 -21.82 -7.67
N ILE A 89 8.35 -23.03 -8.13
CA ILE A 89 6.98 -23.49 -8.38
C ILE A 89 6.15 -23.48 -7.08
N ARG A 90 6.69 -24.00 -5.98
CA ARG A 90 6.01 -23.96 -4.67
C ARG A 90 5.77 -22.54 -4.18
N GLY A 91 6.74 -21.65 -4.37
CA GLY A 91 6.61 -20.24 -4.04
C GLY A 91 5.46 -19.55 -4.81
N LYS A 92 5.30 -19.86 -6.10
CA LYS A 92 4.17 -19.37 -6.91
C LYS A 92 2.82 -19.90 -6.43
N ILE A 93 2.72 -21.21 -6.15
CA ILE A 93 1.51 -21.81 -5.59
C ILE A 93 1.16 -21.18 -4.25
N PHE A 94 2.14 -21.03 -3.38
CA PHE A 94 1.95 -20.35 -2.09
C PHE A 94 1.40 -18.95 -2.26
N ASN A 95 1.94 -18.14 -3.17
CA ASN A 95 1.46 -16.79 -3.42
C ASN A 95 0.03 -16.74 -3.97
N ILE A 96 -0.36 -17.69 -4.82
CA ILE A 96 -1.75 -17.80 -5.29
C ILE A 96 -2.68 -18.10 -4.10
N LEU A 97 -2.34 -19.06 -3.25
CA LEU A 97 -3.13 -19.40 -2.06
C LEU A 97 -3.18 -18.24 -1.06
N LEU A 98 -2.03 -17.60 -0.81
CA LEU A 98 -1.95 -16.41 0.03
C LEU A 98 -2.83 -15.30 -0.50
N SER A 99 -2.84 -15.05 -1.81
CA SER A 99 -3.67 -14.01 -2.43
C SER A 99 -5.16 -14.25 -2.19
N VAL A 100 -5.64 -15.48 -2.31
CA VAL A 100 -7.03 -15.86 -2.02
C VAL A 100 -7.38 -15.59 -0.55
N LEU A 101 -6.50 -15.99 0.36
CA LEU A 101 -6.67 -15.72 1.81
C LEU A 101 -6.75 -14.22 2.08
N LEU A 102 -5.83 -13.43 1.53
CA LEU A 102 -5.80 -11.97 1.72
C LEU A 102 -7.04 -11.30 1.12
N LEU A 103 -7.52 -11.73 -0.05
CA LEU A 103 -8.78 -11.23 -0.63
C LEU A 103 -10.00 -11.56 0.25
N PHE A 104 -10.04 -12.74 0.86
CA PHE A 104 -11.08 -13.10 1.81
C PHE A 104 -11.04 -12.18 3.06
N LEU A 105 -9.86 -11.92 3.61
CA LEU A 105 -9.70 -11.00 4.75
C LEU A 105 -10.08 -9.55 4.36
N LEU A 106 -9.69 -9.08 3.17
CA LEU A 106 -10.11 -7.79 2.65
C LEU A 106 -11.64 -7.69 2.54
N TYR A 107 -12.31 -8.75 2.06
CA TYR A 107 -13.77 -8.78 1.98
C TYR A 107 -14.45 -8.63 3.35
N ILE A 108 -13.90 -9.27 4.38
CA ILE A 108 -14.39 -9.12 5.76
C ILE A 108 -14.27 -7.66 6.20
N ILE A 109 -13.11 -7.03 5.97
CA ILE A 109 -12.88 -5.63 6.31
C ILE A 109 -13.83 -4.72 5.50
N PHE A 110 -13.94 -4.91 4.18
CA PHE A 110 -14.82 -4.09 3.35
C PHE A 110 -16.28 -4.15 3.84
N ARG A 111 -16.78 -5.35 4.18
CA ARG A 111 -18.13 -5.52 4.70
C ARG A 111 -18.40 -4.82 6.03
N SER A 112 -17.38 -4.56 6.83
CA SER A 112 -17.55 -3.84 8.09
C SER A 112 -17.72 -2.33 7.91
N TYR A 113 -17.26 -1.80 6.77
CA TYR A 113 -17.31 -0.36 6.45
C TYR A 113 -18.29 0.01 5.34
N LEU A 114 -18.49 -0.88 4.36
CA LEU A 114 -19.27 -0.64 3.14
C LEU A 114 -20.58 -1.42 3.18
N LYS A 115 -21.66 -0.79 2.74
CA LYS A 115 -23.00 -1.37 2.67
C LYS A 115 -23.30 -1.87 1.25
N GLY A 116 -24.17 -2.89 1.15
CA GLY A 116 -24.70 -3.32 -0.13
C GLY A 116 -23.68 -3.97 -1.08
N PRO A 117 -23.72 -3.66 -2.38
CA PRO A 117 -22.86 -4.22 -3.41
C PRO A 117 -21.44 -3.63 -3.44
N GLU A 118 -21.22 -2.46 -2.81
CA GLU A 118 -19.95 -1.71 -2.88
C GLU A 118 -18.75 -2.55 -2.44
N ALA A 119 -18.88 -3.27 -1.33
CA ALA A 119 -17.82 -4.16 -0.83
C ALA A 119 -17.43 -5.24 -1.86
N LYS A 120 -18.39 -5.73 -2.63
CA LYS A 120 -18.14 -6.77 -3.64
C LYS A 120 -17.48 -6.18 -4.89
N VAL A 121 -17.97 -5.02 -5.35
CA VAL A 121 -17.40 -4.35 -6.53
C VAL A 121 -15.96 -3.92 -6.25
N LEU A 122 -15.68 -3.35 -5.07
CA LEU A 122 -14.33 -3.03 -4.67
C LEU A 122 -13.44 -4.28 -4.62
N LEU A 123 -13.94 -5.39 -4.04
CA LEU A 123 -13.20 -6.64 -4.02
C LEU A 123 -12.86 -7.14 -5.43
N LEU A 124 -13.80 -7.07 -6.37
CA LEU A 124 -13.60 -7.49 -7.76
C LEU A 124 -12.51 -6.64 -8.44
N ILE A 125 -12.56 -5.32 -8.28
CA ILE A 125 -11.53 -4.42 -8.84
C ILE A 125 -10.16 -4.79 -8.27
N ILE A 126 -10.05 -4.91 -6.95
CA ILE A 126 -8.77 -5.22 -6.30
C ILE A 126 -8.26 -6.60 -6.68
N ALA A 127 -9.15 -7.61 -6.70
CA ALA A 127 -8.77 -8.97 -7.06
C ALA A 127 -8.18 -9.06 -8.48
N PHE A 128 -8.86 -8.48 -9.46
CA PHE A 128 -8.46 -8.65 -10.85
C PHE A 128 -7.44 -7.63 -11.34
N MET A 129 -7.45 -6.39 -10.81
CA MET A 129 -6.52 -5.34 -11.25
C MET A 129 -5.22 -5.29 -10.46
N VAL A 130 -5.23 -5.74 -9.19
CA VAL A 130 -4.07 -5.63 -8.29
C VAL A 130 -3.51 -6.99 -7.91
N PHE A 131 -4.34 -7.91 -7.43
CA PHE A 131 -3.89 -9.18 -6.86
C PHE A 131 -3.59 -10.23 -7.92
N MET A 132 -4.49 -10.45 -8.87
CA MET A 132 -4.32 -11.48 -9.90
C MET A 132 -3.02 -11.32 -10.72
N PRO A 133 -2.64 -10.11 -11.20
CA PRO A 133 -1.39 -9.93 -11.94
C PRO A 133 -0.13 -10.17 -11.10
N ARG A 134 -0.24 -10.13 -9.77
CA ARG A 134 0.88 -10.29 -8.84
C ARG A 134 0.90 -11.65 -8.13
N ALA A 135 -0.22 -12.37 -8.12
CA ALA A 135 -0.35 -13.63 -7.40
C ALA A 135 0.61 -14.73 -7.91
N GLY A 136 1.01 -14.66 -9.17
CA GLY A 136 1.94 -15.62 -9.77
C GLY A 136 3.42 -15.34 -9.52
N TYR A 137 3.78 -14.23 -8.83
CA TYR A 137 5.16 -13.83 -8.61
C TYR A 137 5.63 -14.12 -7.19
N VAL A 138 6.85 -14.65 -7.04
CA VAL A 138 7.46 -14.91 -5.73
C VAL A 138 8.04 -13.60 -5.18
N GLN A 139 7.15 -12.74 -4.68
CA GLN A 139 7.44 -11.38 -4.23
C GLN A 139 6.61 -10.99 -3.01
N SER A 140 7.08 -9.98 -2.27
CA SER A 140 6.42 -9.46 -1.06
C SER A 140 5.25 -8.52 -1.30
N GLU A 141 4.89 -8.22 -2.55
CA GLU A 141 3.90 -7.21 -2.91
C GLU A 141 2.52 -7.48 -2.30
N LEU A 142 2.00 -8.70 -2.41
CA LEU A 142 0.65 -9.02 -1.91
C LEU A 142 0.51 -8.85 -0.40
N PRO A 143 1.36 -9.44 0.45
CA PRO A 143 1.29 -9.21 1.88
C PRO A 143 1.56 -7.74 2.24
N PHE A 144 2.43 -7.04 1.49
CA PHE A 144 2.68 -5.63 1.70
C PHE A 144 1.44 -4.77 1.41
N TYR A 145 0.74 -4.98 0.29
CA TYR A 145 -0.49 -4.25 -0.04
C TYR A 145 -1.58 -4.45 1.00
N PHE A 146 -1.74 -5.68 1.48
CA PHE A 146 -2.68 -6.00 2.55
C PHE A 146 -2.32 -5.30 3.86
N LEU A 147 -1.04 -5.38 4.31
CA LEU A 147 -0.59 -4.75 5.55
C LEU A 147 -0.65 -3.22 5.48
N THR A 148 -0.31 -2.64 4.34
CA THR A 148 -0.44 -1.19 4.10
C THR A 148 -1.89 -0.74 4.22
N PHE A 149 -2.82 -1.50 3.64
CA PHE A 149 -4.25 -1.21 3.76
C PHE A 149 -4.75 -1.35 5.21
N CYS A 150 -4.38 -2.43 5.90
CA CYS A 150 -4.76 -2.62 7.30
C CYS A 150 -4.22 -1.49 8.19
N ALA A 151 -2.94 -1.10 8.00
CA ALA A 151 -2.36 0.03 8.71
C ALA A 151 -3.11 1.33 8.42
N PHE A 152 -3.43 1.61 7.16
CA PHE A 152 -4.19 2.78 6.75
C PHE A 152 -5.57 2.86 7.42
N VAL A 153 -6.32 1.75 7.45
CA VAL A 153 -7.62 1.68 8.13
C VAL A 153 -7.50 1.94 9.63
N LEU A 154 -6.46 1.37 10.27
CA LEU A 154 -6.17 1.60 11.69
C LEU A 154 -5.74 3.05 11.96
N TYR A 155 -4.91 3.64 11.12
CA TYR A 155 -4.52 5.05 11.21
C TYR A 155 -5.73 5.98 11.12
N TRP A 156 -6.55 5.78 10.09
CA TRP A 156 -7.78 6.55 9.93
C TRP A 156 -8.72 6.40 11.14
N GLY A 157 -8.87 5.18 11.65
CA GLY A 157 -9.65 4.93 12.85
C GLY A 157 -9.08 5.61 14.10
N CYS A 158 -7.75 5.64 14.27
CA CYS A 158 -7.08 6.34 15.36
C CYS A 158 -7.24 7.86 15.26
N LEU A 159 -7.07 8.45 14.06
CA LEU A 159 -7.26 9.88 13.82
C LEU A 159 -8.73 10.32 14.00
N ALA A 160 -9.68 9.43 13.71
CA ALA A 160 -11.09 9.71 13.93
C ALA A 160 -11.50 9.59 15.41
N ARG A 161 -11.00 8.59 16.12
CA ARG A 161 -11.31 8.30 17.54
C ARG A 161 -10.18 7.51 18.18
N PRO A 162 -9.21 8.16 18.84
CA PRO A 162 -8.08 7.49 19.49
C PRO A 162 -8.52 6.43 20.52
N ARG A 163 -8.03 5.19 20.32
CA ARG A 163 -8.22 4.05 21.22
C ARG A 163 -6.92 3.31 21.40
N PHE A 164 -6.56 2.98 22.63
CA PHE A 164 -5.30 2.33 22.97
C PHE A 164 -5.04 1.04 22.17
N TRP A 165 -5.99 0.11 22.15
CA TRP A 165 -5.83 -1.15 21.43
C TRP A 165 -5.68 -0.96 19.91
N MET A 166 -6.38 0.05 19.35
CA MET A 166 -6.29 0.36 17.91
C MET A 166 -4.91 0.95 17.56
N ALA A 167 -4.38 1.82 18.42
CA ALA A 167 -3.03 2.36 18.29
C ALA A 167 -1.96 1.27 18.42
N ALA A 168 -2.09 0.37 19.40
CA ALA A 168 -1.21 -0.79 19.55
C ALA A 168 -1.25 -1.71 18.33
N SER A 169 -2.46 -2.03 17.81
CA SER A 169 -2.62 -2.82 16.58
C SER A 169 -2.03 -2.11 15.36
N ALA A 170 -2.20 -0.80 15.25
CA ALA A 170 -1.57 0.00 14.19
C ALA A 170 -0.04 -0.10 14.25
N GLY A 171 0.56 -0.01 15.45
CA GLY A 171 2.01 -0.19 15.65
C GLY A 171 2.50 -1.56 15.19
N LEU A 172 1.79 -2.63 15.56
CA LEU A 172 2.11 -4.00 15.14
C LEU A 172 2.04 -4.17 13.61
N VAL A 173 0.92 -3.76 13.01
CA VAL A 173 0.70 -3.90 11.56
C VAL A 173 1.71 -3.06 10.78
N THR A 174 2.04 -1.85 11.26
CA THR A 174 3.07 -1.00 10.66
C THR A 174 4.45 -1.66 10.76
N GLY A 175 4.79 -2.26 11.89
CA GLY A 175 6.04 -3.00 12.08
C GLY A 175 6.15 -4.19 11.12
N LEU A 176 5.12 -5.02 11.02
CA LEU A 176 5.06 -6.13 10.07
C LEU A 176 5.11 -5.64 8.62
N GLY A 177 4.41 -4.53 8.30
CA GLY A 177 4.47 -3.88 7.00
C GLY A 177 5.88 -3.40 6.65
N TYR A 178 6.58 -2.75 7.58
CA TYR A 178 7.98 -2.36 7.42
C TYR A 178 8.89 -3.58 7.20
N LEU A 179 8.75 -4.62 8.02
CA LEU A 179 9.52 -5.86 7.87
C LEU A 179 9.14 -6.66 6.61
N THR A 180 8.07 -6.30 5.92
CA THR A 180 7.70 -6.83 4.59
C THR A 180 8.28 -5.97 3.48
N LYS A 181 8.25 -4.64 3.61
CA LYS A 181 8.81 -3.68 2.66
C LYS A 181 9.11 -2.33 3.32
N ALA A 182 10.33 -1.80 3.13
CA ALA A 182 10.79 -0.55 3.77
C ALA A 182 9.95 0.68 3.39
N SER A 183 9.24 0.64 2.24
CA SER A 183 8.33 1.70 1.80
C SER A 183 7.12 1.96 2.71
N MET A 184 7.02 1.24 3.85
CA MET A 184 6.08 1.53 4.93
C MET A 184 6.48 2.73 5.80
N LEU A 185 7.77 3.11 5.85
CA LEU A 185 8.26 4.19 6.73
C LEU A 185 7.59 5.55 6.49
N PRO A 186 7.33 6.01 5.25
CA PRO A 186 6.61 7.26 5.03
C PRO A 186 5.23 7.30 5.69
N ALA A 187 4.49 6.18 5.68
CA ALA A 187 3.20 6.08 6.36
C ALA A 187 3.34 6.20 7.89
N LEU A 188 4.39 5.62 8.47
CA LEU A 188 4.72 5.76 9.88
C LEU A 188 4.93 7.24 10.24
N VAL A 189 5.82 7.92 9.52
CA VAL A 189 6.16 9.34 9.77
C VAL A 189 4.91 10.22 9.61
N TRP A 190 4.16 10.01 8.54
CA TRP A 190 2.91 10.73 8.31
C TRP A 190 1.91 10.51 9.46
N PHE A 191 1.72 9.26 9.92
CA PHE A 191 0.75 8.96 10.97
C PHE A 191 1.16 9.60 12.30
N VAL A 192 2.43 9.46 12.71
CA VAL A 192 2.93 10.07 13.95
C VAL A 192 2.75 11.59 13.90
N GLY A 193 3.14 12.25 12.81
CA GLY A 193 2.99 13.70 12.64
C GLY A 193 1.52 14.13 12.64
N SER A 194 0.66 13.45 11.90
CA SER A 194 -0.77 13.75 11.82
C SER A 194 -1.49 13.54 13.15
N PHE A 195 -1.21 12.43 13.83
CA PHE A 195 -1.77 12.15 15.15
C PHE A 195 -1.32 13.20 16.19
N PHE A 196 -0.03 13.54 16.18
CA PHE A 196 0.49 14.58 17.07
C PHE A 196 -0.21 15.93 16.82
N VAL A 197 -0.33 16.35 15.58
CA VAL A 197 -0.98 17.62 15.23
C VAL A 197 -2.47 17.60 15.58
N ILE A 198 -3.21 16.60 15.13
CA ILE A 198 -4.68 16.58 15.21
C ILE A 198 -5.16 16.27 16.64
N ASP A 199 -4.54 15.30 17.31
CA ASP A 199 -5.06 14.75 18.57
C ASP A 199 -4.33 15.25 19.81
N ILE A 200 -3.19 15.95 19.65
CA ILE A 200 -2.42 16.51 20.76
C ILE A 200 -2.27 18.03 20.64
N ALA A 201 -1.62 18.52 19.58
CA ALA A 201 -1.27 19.94 19.46
C ALA A 201 -2.50 20.84 19.27
N LEU A 202 -3.36 20.54 18.29
CA LEU A 202 -4.57 21.36 18.04
C LEU A 202 -5.51 21.41 19.25
N PRO A 203 -5.82 20.33 19.99
CA PRO A 203 -6.58 20.41 21.21
C PRO A 203 -5.92 21.29 22.30
N ILE A 204 -4.60 21.19 22.48
CA ILE A 204 -3.88 22.03 23.45
C ILE A 204 -4.02 23.52 23.07
N ILE A 205 -3.77 23.87 21.79
CA ILE A 205 -3.89 25.24 21.30
C ILE A 205 -5.32 25.78 21.49
N LYS A 206 -6.34 24.97 21.10
CA LYS A 206 -7.74 25.33 21.34
C LYS A 206 -8.05 25.52 22.83
N GLY A 207 -7.50 24.67 23.70
CA GLY A 207 -7.68 24.77 25.15
C GLY A 207 -7.08 26.05 25.72
N ILE A 208 -5.89 26.45 25.24
CA ILE A 208 -5.25 27.73 25.63
C ILE A 208 -6.09 28.92 25.16
N LEU A 209 -6.53 28.92 23.89
CA LEU A 209 -7.36 29.99 23.34
C LEU A 209 -8.73 30.10 24.04
N ASN A 210 -9.37 28.95 24.36
CA ASN A 210 -10.62 28.94 25.09
C ASN A 210 -10.48 29.45 26.53
N LYS A 211 -9.34 29.18 27.19
CA LYS A 211 -9.03 29.72 28.53
C LYS A 211 -8.91 31.24 28.51
N ILE A 212 -8.32 31.80 27.45
CA ILE A 212 -8.23 33.24 27.24
C ILE A 212 -9.62 33.90 27.09
N HIS A 213 -10.58 33.14 26.49
CA HIS A 213 -11.97 33.62 26.25
C HIS A 213 -12.97 33.15 27.33
N GLU A 214 -12.50 32.68 28.49
CA GLU A 214 -13.34 32.19 29.60
C GLU A 214 -14.27 31.01 29.25
N GLN A 215 -13.93 30.26 28.21
CA GLN A 215 -14.68 29.08 27.79
C GLN A 215 -14.15 27.79 28.46
N LYS A 216 -14.98 26.72 28.52
CA LYS A 216 -14.67 25.44 29.18
C LYS A 216 -13.30 24.90 28.85
N ASN A 217 -12.51 24.60 29.89
CA ASN A 217 -11.21 23.94 29.78
C ASN A 217 -11.33 22.53 29.17
N LEU A 218 -10.36 22.16 28.32
CA LEU A 218 -10.18 20.77 27.90
C LEU A 218 -9.88 19.87 29.11
N PRO A 219 -10.53 18.69 29.23
CA PRO A 219 -10.22 17.77 30.31
C PRO A 219 -8.75 17.30 30.18
N HIS A 220 -7.97 17.51 31.24
CA HIS A 220 -6.54 17.12 31.31
C HIS A 220 -6.31 15.65 30.90
N ASN A 221 -7.25 14.77 31.24
CA ASN A 221 -7.21 13.35 30.90
C ASN A 221 -7.28 13.06 29.39
N PHE A 222 -7.77 14.00 28.56
CA PHE A 222 -7.88 13.80 27.11
C PHE A 222 -6.49 13.78 26.44
N VAL A 223 -5.63 14.76 26.76
CA VAL A 223 -4.27 14.85 26.19
C VAL A 223 -3.42 13.67 26.65
N LEU A 224 -3.49 13.31 27.95
CA LEU A 224 -2.74 12.18 28.50
C LEU A 224 -3.13 10.85 27.83
N LYS A 225 -4.44 10.63 27.62
CA LYS A 225 -4.93 9.44 26.91
C LYS A 225 -4.38 9.37 25.47
N ASN A 226 -4.36 10.48 24.74
CA ASN A 226 -3.87 10.52 23.38
C ASN A 226 -2.36 10.33 23.31
N LEU A 227 -1.61 10.90 24.25
CA LEU A 227 -0.18 10.61 24.42
C LEU A 227 0.08 9.13 24.70
N ALA A 228 -0.74 8.49 25.56
CA ALA A 228 -0.65 7.06 25.82
C ALA A 228 -0.94 6.22 24.58
N CYS A 229 -1.91 6.62 23.71
CA CYS A 229 -2.15 5.96 22.42
C CYS A 229 -0.95 6.08 21.49
N LEU A 230 -0.37 7.28 21.34
CA LEU A 230 0.82 7.50 20.52
C LEU A 230 2.03 6.71 21.04
N GLY A 231 2.23 6.73 22.37
CA GLY A 231 3.27 5.93 23.02
C GLY A 231 3.11 4.44 22.80
N ALA A 232 1.88 3.90 22.90
CA ALA A 232 1.58 2.50 22.62
C ALA A 232 1.89 2.14 21.15
N PHE A 233 1.50 2.99 20.20
CA PHE A 233 1.83 2.81 18.79
C PHE A 233 3.34 2.70 18.56
N ILE A 234 4.09 3.68 19.05
CA ILE A 234 5.56 3.75 18.88
C ILE A 234 6.23 2.55 19.55
N LEU A 235 5.84 2.23 20.80
CA LEU A 235 6.42 1.12 21.54
C LEU A 235 6.21 -0.21 20.84
N ILE A 236 4.99 -0.53 20.41
CA ILE A 236 4.68 -1.79 19.74
C ILE A 236 5.37 -1.86 18.36
N PHE A 237 5.41 -0.76 17.61
CA PHE A 237 6.19 -0.68 16.38
C PHE A 237 7.66 -1.01 16.64
N LEU A 238 8.31 -0.33 17.58
CA LEU A 238 9.73 -0.54 17.90
C LEU A 238 10.01 -1.95 18.40
N LEU A 239 9.15 -2.52 19.26
CA LEU A 239 9.28 -3.91 19.71
C LEU A 239 9.19 -4.89 18.53
N THR A 240 8.28 -4.65 17.58
CA THR A 240 8.12 -5.51 16.39
C THR A 240 9.35 -5.48 15.49
N VAL A 241 9.95 -4.31 15.26
CA VAL A 241 11.08 -4.17 14.33
C VAL A 241 12.45 -4.32 14.99
N SER A 242 12.51 -4.29 16.33
CA SER A 242 13.74 -4.26 17.13
C SER A 242 14.77 -5.32 16.74
N PRO A 243 14.43 -6.62 16.58
CA PRO A 243 15.43 -7.63 16.24
C PRO A 243 16.13 -7.32 14.91
N TYR A 244 15.37 -6.90 13.92
CA TYR A 244 15.87 -6.57 12.58
C TYR A 244 16.74 -5.31 12.57
N ILE A 245 16.26 -4.22 13.18
CA ILE A 245 17.00 -2.95 13.17
C ILE A 245 18.29 -3.02 14.01
N GLN A 246 18.32 -3.84 15.07
CA GLN A 246 19.55 -4.10 15.82
C GLN A 246 20.59 -4.86 14.99
N MET A 247 20.16 -5.83 14.17
CA MET A 247 21.05 -6.51 13.24
C MET A 247 21.55 -5.54 12.16
N ASN A 248 20.69 -4.69 11.61
CA ASN A 248 21.11 -3.63 10.67
C ASN A 248 22.17 -2.71 11.29
N LYS A 249 22.02 -2.32 12.57
CA LYS A 249 23.02 -1.52 13.27
C LYS A 249 24.36 -2.21 13.35
N LYS A 250 24.39 -3.53 13.57
CA LYS A 250 25.63 -4.31 13.63
C LYS A 250 26.32 -4.43 12.26
N VAL A 251 25.54 -4.62 11.18
CA VAL A 251 26.07 -4.86 9.83
C VAL A 251 26.39 -3.55 9.10
N PHE A 252 25.49 -2.55 9.15
CA PHE A 252 25.55 -1.34 8.35
C PHE A 252 25.81 -0.07 9.19
N GLY A 253 25.97 -0.18 10.49
CA GLY A 253 26.16 0.98 11.36
C GLY A 253 24.91 1.84 11.57
N GLN A 254 23.75 1.49 10.98
CA GLN A 254 22.48 2.23 11.06
C GLN A 254 21.30 1.31 11.40
N TYR A 255 20.33 1.80 12.19
CA TYR A 255 19.16 1.02 12.59
C TYR A 255 18.18 0.76 11.43
N PHE A 256 17.79 1.82 10.71
CA PHE A 256 16.80 1.75 9.63
C PHE A 256 17.48 1.75 8.25
N TYR A 257 18.41 0.82 8.07
CA TYR A 257 19.11 0.71 6.80
C TYR A 257 18.25 -0.01 5.75
N ASN A 258 18.15 0.59 4.57
CA ASN A 258 17.69 -0.04 3.34
C ASN A 258 18.39 0.66 2.17
N VAL A 259 19.13 -0.09 1.37
CA VAL A 259 19.98 0.43 0.30
C VAL A 259 19.23 1.35 -0.68
N ASN A 260 17.96 1.03 -0.96
CA ASN A 260 17.15 1.83 -1.89
C ASN A 260 16.88 3.24 -1.37
N SER A 261 16.47 3.36 -0.09
CA SER A 261 16.18 4.67 0.51
C SER A 261 17.43 5.37 1.03
N THR A 262 18.49 4.61 1.36
CA THR A 262 19.73 5.20 1.89
C THR A 262 20.58 5.78 0.76
N PHE A 263 20.72 5.07 -0.35
CA PHE A 263 21.63 5.44 -1.44
C PHE A 263 20.94 5.58 -2.80
N TYR A 264 20.24 4.53 -3.26
CA TYR A 264 19.82 4.45 -4.67
C TYR A 264 18.88 5.57 -5.08
N VAL A 265 17.99 6.02 -4.21
CA VAL A 265 17.05 7.12 -4.48
C VAL A 265 17.74 8.45 -4.77
N TRP A 266 19.01 8.61 -4.40
CA TRP A 266 19.79 9.83 -4.58
C TRP A 266 20.64 9.85 -5.85
N TYR A 267 20.58 8.81 -6.68
CA TYR A 267 21.14 8.78 -8.04
C TYR A 267 20.09 9.22 -9.07
N ASP A 268 20.53 9.69 -10.23
CA ASP A 268 19.65 10.11 -11.31
C ASP A 268 19.34 8.98 -12.31
N SER A 269 20.13 7.91 -12.30
CA SER A 269 19.93 6.77 -13.17
C SER A 269 20.33 5.45 -12.50
N TRP A 270 19.78 4.34 -13.02
CA TRP A 270 20.18 3.01 -12.58
C TRP A 270 21.63 2.68 -12.90
N ASP A 271 22.17 3.22 -14.00
CA ASP A 271 23.57 3.02 -14.39
C ASP A 271 24.53 3.65 -13.39
N GLU A 272 24.18 4.81 -12.83
CA GLU A 272 24.94 5.43 -11.74
C GLU A 272 24.87 4.60 -10.45
N VAL A 273 23.72 4.02 -10.11
CA VAL A 273 23.62 3.08 -8.97
C VAL A 273 24.57 1.91 -9.15
N VAL A 274 24.61 1.32 -10.35
CA VAL A 274 25.47 0.16 -10.64
C VAL A 274 26.95 0.52 -10.56
N LYS A 275 27.35 1.65 -11.10
CA LYS A 275 28.74 2.15 -11.06
C LYS A 275 29.16 2.68 -9.70
N GLY A 276 28.20 3.16 -8.92
CA GLY A 276 28.39 3.74 -7.58
C GLY A 276 28.36 2.72 -6.46
N THR A 277 27.43 2.92 -5.52
CA THR A 277 27.41 2.13 -4.25
C THR A 277 27.25 0.63 -4.47
N ARG A 278 26.52 0.20 -5.52
CA ARG A 278 26.29 -1.23 -5.78
C ARG A 278 27.58 -2.00 -6.13
N SER A 279 28.50 -1.40 -6.87
CA SER A 279 29.83 -1.99 -7.17
C SER A 279 30.76 -1.94 -5.97
N HIS A 280 30.40 -1.18 -4.92
CA HIS A 280 31.19 -1.01 -3.70
C HIS A 280 30.59 -1.76 -2.49
N PHE A 281 29.92 -2.88 -2.73
CA PHE A 281 29.41 -3.83 -1.71
C PHE A 281 28.36 -3.27 -0.75
N ASP A 282 27.57 -2.30 -1.15
CA ASP A 282 26.51 -1.66 -0.34
C ASP A 282 25.47 -2.63 0.27
N ARG A 283 25.32 -3.81 -0.30
CA ARG A 283 24.41 -4.86 0.21
C ARG A 283 25.03 -5.73 1.30
N LEU A 284 26.35 -5.74 1.43
CA LEU A 284 27.08 -6.56 2.39
C LEU A 284 27.53 -5.76 3.61
N GLY A 285 27.60 -4.44 3.47
CA GLY A 285 28.01 -3.52 4.51
C GLY A 285 27.82 -2.07 4.08
N TRP A 286 28.46 -1.14 4.78
CA TRP A 286 28.56 0.24 4.32
C TRP A 286 29.46 0.30 3.08
N PRO A 287 29.12 1.08 2.03
CA PRO A 287 29.88 1.04 0.78
C PRO A 287 31.34 1.45 0.99
N LEU A 288 32.23 0.66 0.36
CA LEU A 288 33.69 0.89 0.38
C LEU A 288 34.07 1.91 -0.71
N MET A 289 33.71 3.16 -0.49
CA MET A 289 34.03 4.30 -1.37
C MET A 289 34.31 5.54 -0.54
N PRO A 290 34.96 6.60 -1.11
CA PRO A 290 35.21 7.83 -0.40
C PRO A 290 33.93 8.43 0.17
N PRO A 291 33.92 8.89 1.46
CA PRO A 291 32.72 9.42 2.12
C PRO A 291 32.05 10.56 1.34
N GLU A 292 32.85 11.39 0.66
CA GLU A 292 32.41 12.50 -0.18
C GLU A 292 31.70 12.04 -1.46
N GLU A 293 31.90 10.81 -1.90
CA GLU A 293 31.25 10.24 -3.08
C GLU A 293 29.96 9.49 -2.73
N ILE A 294 29.73 9.17 -1.45
CA ILE A 294 28.53 8.47 -1.00
C ILE A 294 27.29 9.35 -1.22
N PRO A 295 26.30 8.87 -1.99
CA PRO A 295 25.08 9.63 -2.25
C PRO A 295 24.26 9.83 -0.96
N SER A 296 23.73 11.02 -0.78
CA SER A 296 22.89 11.39 0.36
C SER A 296 21.92 12.50 -0.02
N ALA A 297 20.88 12.71 0.80
CA ALA A 297 19.96 13.83 0.62
C ALA A 297 20.71 15.16 0.55
N THR A 298 21.60 15.42 1.51
CA THR A 298 22.35 16.68 1.58
C THR A 298 23.17 16.92 0.34
N ARG A 299 23.88 15.90 -0.13
CA ARG A 299 24.69 15.98 -1.35
C ARG A 299 23.80 16.20 -2.56
N TYR A 300 22.71 15.45 -2.70
CA TYR A 300 21.79 15.59 -3.82
C TYR A 300 21.27 17.04 -3.96
N TRP A 301 20.80 17.64 -2.86
CA TRP A 301 20.30 19.01 -2.88
C TRP A 301 21.38 20.07 -3.05
N HIS A 302 22.64 19.76 -2.75
CA HIS A 302 23.78 20.65 -2.99
C HIS A 302 24.24 20.59 -4.46
N ASP A 303 24.30 19.40 -5.04
CA ASP A 303 24.89 19.17 -6.36
C ASP A 303 23.90 19.43 -7.52
N HIS A 304 22.59 19.52 -7.24
CA HIS A 304 21.56 19.73 -8.24
C HIS A 304 20.96 21.13 -8.18
N SER A 305 20.91 21.77 -9.35
CA SER A 305 20.17 23.02 -9.54
C SER A 305 18.65 22.80 -9.49
N LEU A 306 17.88 23.82 -9.13
CA LEU A 306 16.42 23.76 -9.11
C LEU A 306 15.80 23.29 -10.45
N PRO A 307 16.27 23.74 -11.66
CA PRO A 307 15.79 23.21 -12.92
C PRO A 307 16.01 21.70 -13.10
N GLN A 308 17.14 21.14 -12.64
CA GLN A 308 17.41 19.69 -12.70
C GLN A 308 16.44 18.91 -11.81
N ILE A 309 16.18 19.40 -10.60
CA ILE A 309 15.22 18.80 -9.68
C ILE A 309 13.81 18.82 -10.27
N ILE A 310 13.36 19.96 -10.83
CA ILE A 310 12.08 20.07 -11.51
C ILE A 310 12.03 19.12 -12.72
N GLY A 311 13.10 19.03 -13.49
CA GLY A 311 13.23 18.10 -14.62
C GLY A 311 13.06 16.64 -14.20
N ARG A 312 13.67 16.23 -13.07
CA ARG A 312 13.49 14.89 -12.50
C ARG A 312 12.04 14.64 -12.08
N LEU A 313 11.40 15.60 -11.39
CA LEU A 313 10.01 15.47 -10.97
C LEU A 313 9.05 15.39 -12.15
N THR A 314 9.21 16.23 -13.17
CA THR A 314 8.34 16.21 -14.37
C THR A 314 8.51 14.91 -15.16
N HIS A 315 9.73 14.40 -15.28
CA HIS A 315 9.98 13.08 -15.87
C HIS A 315 9.34 11.97 -15.04
N GLY A 316 9.43 12.03 -13.71
CA GLY A 316 8.77 11.09 -12.80
C GLY A 316 7.25 11.09 -12.93
N VAL A 317 6.62 12.28 -13.06
CA VAL A 317 5.17 12.38 -13.33
C VAL A 317 4.81 11.63 -14.62
N SER A 318 5.60 11.81 -15.68
CA SER A 318 5.36 11.12 -16.96
C SER A 318 5.44 9.60 -16.78
N ILE A 319 6.49 9.08 -16.10
CA ILE A 319 6.67 7.64 -15.88
C ILE A 319 5.50 7.07 -15.04
N VAL A 320 5.17 7.70 -13.91
CA VAL A 320 4.11 7.22 -13.01
C VAL A 320 2.75 7.22 -13.72
N THR A 321 2.45 8.28 -14.48
CA THR A 321 1.19 8.39 -15.24
C THR A 321 1.13 7.34 -16.36
N THR A 322 2.19 7.17 -17.12
CA THR A 322 2.25 6.15 -18.18
C THR A 322 2.08 4.74 -17.62
N ASN A 323 2.74 4.42 -16.49
CA ASN A 323 2.57 3.14 -15.81
C ASN A 323 1.13 2.92 -15.29
N ALA A 324 0.50 3.98 -14.79
CA ALA A 324 -0.86 3.92 -14.25
C ALA A 324 -1.92 3.72 -15.35
N MET A 325 -1.76 4.40 -16.50
CA MET A 325 -2.72 4.35 -17.60
C MET A 325 -2.44 3.21 -18.58
N GLY A 326 -1.17 2.96 -18.88
CA GLY A 326 -0.77 2.01 -19.92
C GLY A 326 -0.46 0.61 -19.41
N GLY A 327 0.31 0.46 -18.33
CA GLY A 327 0.83 -0.81 -17.86
C GLY A 327 -0.25 -1.78 -17.39
N THR A 328 -0.70 -1.66 -16.17
CA THR A 328 -1.76 -2.50 -15.59
C THR A 328 -3.16 -1.94 -15.82
N GLY A 329 -3.29 -0.68 -16.28
CA GLY A 329 -4.57 0.00 -16.53
C GLY A 329 -5.43 0.23 -15.28
N TYR A 330 -4.85 0.15 -14.10
CA TYR A 330 -5.61 0.29 -12.84
C TYR A 330 -6.15 1.72 -12.64
N ALA A 331 -5.50 2.74 -13.20
CA ALA A 331 -5.91 4.12 -13.03
C ALA A 331 -7.30 4.43 -13.59
N GLN A 332 -7.80 3.68 -14.57
CA GLN A 332 -9.14 3.87 -15.13
C GLN A 332 -10.24 3.82 -14.04
N PHE A 333 -10.20 2.82 -13.16
CA PHE A 333 -11.20 2.70 -12.09
C PHE A 333 -11.03 3.78 -11.03
N PHE A 334 -9.80 4.19 -10.74
CA PHE A 334 -9.52 5.33 -9.86
C PHE A 334 -10.12 6.62 -10.42
N CYS A 335 -9.89 6.92 -11.71
CA CYS A 335 -10.42 8.11 -12.35
C CYS A 335 -11.97 8.13 -12.39
N ILE A 336 -12.59 6.96 -12.69
CA ILE A 336 -14.05 6.84 -12.69
C ILE A 336 -14.61 7.18 -11.30
N TYR A 337 -14.12 6.54 -10.24
CA TYR A 337 -14.63 6.77 -8.89
C TYR A 337 -14.26 8.14 -8.34
N LEU A 338 -13.09 8.69 -8.68
CA LEU A 338 -12.74 10.08 -8.34
C LEU A 338 -13.72 11.07 -8.97
N PHE A 339 -14.02 10.91 -10.26
CA PHE A 339 -15.00 11.75 -10.96
C PHE A 339 -16.39 11.68 -10.31
N ILE A 340 -16.86 10.48 -9.96
CA ILE A 340 -18.14 10.29 -9.27
C ILE A 340 -18.14 10.93 -7.87
N CYS A 341 -17.02 10.84 -7.13
CA CYS A 341 -16.87 11.52 -5.85
C CYS A 341 -16.98 13.04 -6.00
N ILE A 342 -16.34 13.62 -7.01
CA ILE A 342 -16.41 15.05 -7.31
C ILE A 342 -17.87 15.45 -7.61
N LEU A 343 -18.58 14.68 -8.46
CA LEU A 343 -19.99 14.93 -8.75
C LEU A 343 -20.87 14.83 -7.50
N ALA A 344 -20.63 13.84 -6.63
CA ALA A 344 -21.37 13.70 -5.37
C ALA A 344 -21.12 14.88 -4.42
N ILE A 345 -19.89 15.39 -4.35
CA ILE A 345 -19.55 16.59 -3.57
C ILE A 345 -20.30 17.81 -4.12
N VAL A 346 -20.29 18.02 -5.44
CA VAL A 346 -20.99 19.14 -6.07
C VAL A 346 -22.50 19.07 -5.81
N GLN A 347 -23.09 17.88 -5.93
CA GLN A 347 -24.53 17.68 -5.70
C GLN A 347 -24.95 17.92 -4.24
N ARG A 348 -24.09 17.53 -3.30
CA ARG A 348 -24.37 17.59 -1.86
C ARG A 348 -23.41 18.51 -1.11
N TYR A 349 -23.04 19.61 -1.75
CA TYR A 349 -22.02 20.53 -1.22
C TYR A 349 -22.31 20.98 0.21
N GLY A 350 -23.56 21.36 0.51
CA GLY A 350 -23.96 21.79 1.85
C GLY A 350 -23.76 20.69 2.90
N GLU A 351 -24.24 19.47 2.63
CA GLU A 351 -24.08 18.31 3.53
C GLU A 351 -22.59 17.96 3.73
N PHE A 352 -21.79 18.06 2.66
CA PHE A 352 -20.36 17.80 2.72
C PHE A 352 -19.62 18.84 3.57
N VAL A 353 -19.93 20.12 3.42
CA VAL A 353 -19.35 21.20 4.24
C VAL A 353 -19.74 21.05 5.70
N GLU A 354 -21.00 20.72 6.00
CA GLU A 354 -21.44 20.44 7.37
C GLU A 354 -20.73 19.24 7.98
N TYR A 355 -20.52 18.18 7.18
CA TYR A 355 -19.73 17.01 7.62
C TYR A 355 -18.31 17.40 8.00
N LEU A 356 -17.64 18.22 7.18
CA LEU A 356 -16.27 18.67 7.45
C LEU A 356 -16.16 19.59 8.68
N LYS A 357 -17.23 20.35 8.99
CA LYS A 357 -17.25 21.22 10.18
C LYS A 357 -17.40 20.47 11.49
N ARG A 358 -17.81 19.19 11.46
CA ARG A 358 -18.01 18.37 12.66
C ARG A 358 -16.66 17.91 13.21
N ASP A 359 -16.44 18.06 14.51
CA ASP A 359 -15.25 17.58 15.23
C ASP A 359 -13.92 17.93 14.51
N ASN A 360 -13.09 16.92 14.29
CA ASN A 360 -11.81 17.02 13.58
C ASN A 360 -11.86 16.54 12.12
N HIS A 361 -13.08 16.38 11.52
CA HIS A 361 -13.21 15.76 10.19
C HIS A 361 -12.44 16.52 9.11
N PHE A 362 -12.37 17.83 9.18
CA PHE A 362 -11.61 18.65 8.23
C PHE A 362 -10.10 18.38 8.35
N ALA A 363 -9.56 18.36 9.57
CA ALA A 363 -8.15 18.10 9.80
C ALA A 363 -7.76 16.67 9.37
N VAL A 364 -8.63 15.69 9.66
CA VAL A 364 -8.45 14.31 9.20
C VAL A 364 -8.49 14.22 7.67
N ALA A 365 -9.45 14.90 7.01
CA ALA A 365 -9.54 14.90 5.55
C ALA A 365 -8.29 15.49 4.89
N ILE A 366 -7.80 16.64 5.39
CA ILE A 366 -6.54 17.24 4.90
C ILE A 366 -5.38 16.28 5.13
N SER A 367 -5.29 15.67 6.31
CA SER A 367 -4.23 14.72 6.62
C SER A 367 -4.23 13.53 5.64
N LEU A 368 -5.39 12.98 5.29
CA LEU A 368 -5.51 11.90 4.30
C LEU A 368 -5.08 12.34 2.89
N VAL A 369 -5.41 13.57 2.49
CA VAL A 369 -4.92 14.13 1.21
C VAL A 369 -3.39 14.24 1.23
N LEU A 370 -2.82 14.73 2.33
CA LEU A 370 -1.36 14.81 2.50
C LEU A 370 -0.68 13.45 2.51
N TYR A 371 -1.34 12.38 3.02
CA TYR A 371 -0.86 11.01 2.92
C TYR A 371 -0.65 10.56 1.47
N PHE A 372 -1.67 10.71 0.63
CA PHE A 372 -1.57 10.32 -0.78
C PHE A 372 -0.61 11.21 -1.55
N LEU A 373 -0.59 12.52 -1.26
CA LEU A 373 0.35 13.45 -1.87
C LEU A 373 1.80 13.09 -1.52
N LEU A 374 2.10 12.74 -0.27
CA LEU A 374 3.42 12.29 0.16
C LEU A 374 3.88 11.07 -0.65
N TYR A 375 3.05 10.03 -0.75
CA TYR A 375 3.41 8.84 -1.52
C TYR A 375 3.56 9.13 -3.01
N TYR A 376 2.69 9.97 -3.58
CA TYR A 376 2.82 10.37 -4.96
C TYR A 376 4.13 11.13 -5.22
N MET A 377 4.52 12.04 -4.33
CA MET A 377 5.79 12.76 -4.42
C MET A 377 7.01 11.83 -4.32
N LEU A 378 6.95 10.83 -3.43
CA LEU A 378 8.00 9.82 -3.32
C LEU A 378 8.09 8.93 -4.56
N ASP A 379 6.95 8.55 -5.15
CA ASP A 379 6.91 7.74 -6.36
C ASP A 379 7.48 8.50 -7.56
N ILE A 380 7.12 9.77 -7.77
CA ILE A 380 7.65 10.57 -8.89
C ILE A 380 9.15 10.89 -8.71
N PHE A 381 9.60 11.18 -7.48
CA PHE A 381 11.00 11.42 -7.21
C PHE A 381 11.84 10.14 -7.42
N GLY A 382 11.32 9.00 -6.98
CA GLY A 382 11.97 7.69 -7.11
C GLY A 382 11.88 7.06 -8.49
N ALA A 383 11.04 7.56 -9.40
CA ALA A 383 10.74 6.94 -10.70
C ALA A 383 11.95 6.82 -11.64
N ALA A 384 12.97 7.67 -11.47
CA ALA A 384 14.23 7.57 -12.21
C ALA A 384 14.96 6.23 -11.96
N ILE A 385 14.82 5.69 -10.74
CA ILE A 385 15.50 4.47 -10.27
C ILE A 385 14.53 3.29 -10.21
N PHE A 386 13.33 3.49 -9.65
CA PHE A 386 12.34 2.44 -9.38
C PHE A 386 11.23 2.49 -10.43
N LYS A 387 11.51 1.97 -11.62
CA LYS A 387 10.52 1.90 -12.69
C LYS A 387 9.44 0.88 -12.35
N GLY A 388 8.16 1.25 -12.50
CA GLY A 388 7.04 0.34 -12.36
C GLY A 388 6.03 0.70 -11.27
N PRO A 389 4.79 0.17 -11.36
CA PRO A 389 3.64 0.60 -10.56
C PRO A 389 3.60 0.05 -9.13
N ARG A 390 4.62 -0.70 -8.68
CA ARG A 390 4.60 -1.47 -7.42
C ARG A 390 4.29 -0.64 -6.18
N HIS A 391 4.84 0.57 -6.10
CA HIS A 391 4.64 1.46 -4.95
C HIS A 391 3.27 2.14 -5.01
N ALA A 392 2.89 2.65 -6.19
CA ALA A 392 1.59 3.25 -6.41
C ALA A 392 0.43 2.28 -6.13
N LEU A 393 0.56 1.00 -6.49
CA LEU A 393 -0.44 -0.03 -6.22
C LEU A 393 -0.69 -0.27 -4.73
N ALA A 394 0.31 -0.05 -3.85
CA ALA A 394 0.11 -0.13 -2.40
C ALA A 394 -0.86 0.96 -1.90
N GLN A 395 -0.92 2.11 -2.57
CA GLN A 395 -1.79 3.23 -2.21
C GLN A 395 -3.13 3.21 -2.94
N TYR A 396 -3.21 2.46 -4.02
CA TYR A 396 -4.42 2.33 -4.83
C TYR A 396 -5.61 1.75 -4.05
N LEU A 397 -5.37 0.68 -3.27
CA LEU A 397 -6.39 0.04 -2.45
C LEU A 397 -6.93 0.98 -1.35
N PRO A 398 -6.11 1.65 -0.51
CA PRO A 398 -6.57 2.67 0.41
C PRO A 398 -7.37 3.80 -0.25
N ALA A 399 -6.92 4.29 -1.40
CA ALA A 399 -7.57 5.38 -2.11
C ALA A 399 -8.96 5.00 -2.62
N LEU A 400 -9.08 3.85 -3.32
CA LEU A 400 -10.37 3.34 -3.76
C LEU A 400 -11.31 3.07 -2.58
N PHE A 401 -10.80 2.45 -1.51
CA PHE A 401 -11.60 2.19 -0.31
C PHE A 401 -12.22 3.46 0.26
N LEU A 402 -11.45 4.56 0.37
CA LEU A 402 -11.98 5.85 0.81
C LEU A 402 -13.05 6.41 -0.12
N MET A 403 -12.86 6.30 -1.44
CA MET A 403 -13.86 6.74 -2.41
C MET A 403 -15.16 5.94 -2.26
N PHE A 404 -15.06 4.62 -2.15
CA PHE A 404 -16.21 3.76 -1.91
C PHE A 404 -16.90 4.07 -0.58
N TYR A 405 -16.14 4.29 0.48
CA TYR A 405 -16.68 4.68 1.79
C TYR A 405 -17.41 6.03 1.72
N PHE A 406 -16.79 7.01 1.06
CA PHE A 406 -17.41 8.33 0.82
C PHE A 406 -18.73 8.18 0.07
N LEU A 407 -18.74 7.46 -1.05
CA LEU A 407 -19.94 7.25 -1.88
C LEU A 407 -21.01 6.44 -1.16
N SER A 408 -20.65 5.47 -0.33
CA SER A 408 -21.60 4.71 0.49
C SER A 408 -22.31 5.59 1.54
N ARG A 409 -21.67 6.69 1.96
CA ARG A 409 -22.18 7.62 2.96
C ARG A 409 -22.99 8.76 2.34
N PHE A 410 -22.45 9.41 1.29
CA PHE A 410 -23.09 10.55 0.65
C PHE A 410 -24.03 10.15 -0.49
N GLY A 411 -23.78 9.00 -1.11
CA GLY A 411 -24.51 8.52 -2.27
C GLY A 411 -24.23 9.34 -3.52
N PHE A 412 -24.79 8.87 -4.64
CA PHE A 412 -24.78 9.59 -5.89
C PHE A 412 -26.08 9.27 -6.62
N SER A 413 -26.78 10.29 -7.12
CA SER A 413 -27.93 10.12 -7.98
C SER A 413 -28.03 11.32 -8.92
N TYR A 414 -28.11 11.04 -10.21
CA TYR A 414 -28.25 12.05 -11.25
C TYR A 414 -29.44 11.73 -12.14
N TYR A 415 -30.34 12.70 -12.31
CA TYR A 415 -31.44 12.55 -13.26
C TYR A 415 -31.05 13.11 -14.62
N SER A 416 -30.96 12.29 -15.63
CA SER A 416 -30.72 12.70 -17.01
C SER A 416 -32.04 13.08 -17.68
N LYS A 417 -32.20 14.35 -18.02
CA LYS A 417 -33.37 14.85 -18.77
C LYS A 417 -33.45 14.25 -20.18
N THR A 418 -32.29 13.93 -20.80
CA THR A 418 -32.19 13.39 -22.14
C THR A 418 -32.66 11.94 -22.21
N ILE A 419 -32.23 11.11 -21.26
CA ILE A 419 -32.54 9.68 -21.22
C ILE A 419 -33.78 9.40 -20.34
N LYS A 420 -34.29 10.43 -19.64
CA LYS A 420 -35.39 10.34 -18.66
C LYS A 420 -35.19 9.24 -17.62
N CYS A 421 -33.93 9.03 -17.19
CA CYS A 421 -33.53 7.97 -16.28
C CYS A 421 -32.69 8.52 -15.13
N TYR A 422 -32.81 7.91 -13.95
CA TYR A 422 -31.91 8.14 -12.82
C TYR A 422 -30.66 7.28 -12.96
N LEU A 423 -29.50 7.92 -12.97
CA LEU A 423 -28.22 7.26 -12.80
C LEU A 423 -27.88 7.24 -11.30
N THR A 424 -27.89 6.07 -10.72
CA THR A 424 -27.57 5.86 -9.31
C THR A 424 -26.26 5.08 -9.16
N MET A 425 -25.77 4.90 -7.93
CA MET A 425 -24.58 4.05 -7.69
C MET A 425 -24.74 2.61 -8.22
N ARG A 426 -25.98 2.12 -8.32
CA ARG A 426 -26.23 0.78 -8.88
C ARG A 426 -25.85 0.69 -10.36
N GLU A 427 -26.30 1.65 -11.17
CA GLU A 427 -25.98 1.70 -12.60
C GLU A 427 -24.47 1.92 -12.83
N VAL A 428 -23.85 2.77 -11.99
CA VAL A 428 -22.40 2.96 -12.00
C VAL A 428 -21.67 1.63 -11.73
N HIS A 429 -22.10 0.90 -10.71
CA HIS A 429 -21.46 -0.40 -10.41
C HIS A 429 -21.67 -1.45 -11.52
N ILE A 430 -22.82 -1.46 -12.18
CA ILE A 430 -23.08 -2.32 -13.34
C ILE A 430 -22.14 -1.94 -14.49
N ALA A 431 -22.02 -0.65 -14.81
CA ALA A 431 -21.10 -0.18 -15.84
C ALA A 431 -19.65 -0.52 -15.54
N VAL A 432 -19.21 -0.31 -14.30
CA VAL A 432 -17.86 -0.70 -13.86
C VAL A 432 -17.63 -2.20 -13.94
N PHE A 433 -18.63 -3.02 -13.60
CA PHE A 433 -18.54 -4.48 -13.74
C PHE A 433 -18.39 -4.89 -15.21
N CYS A 434 -19.17 -4.28 -16.11
CA CYS A 434 -19.04 -4.53 -17.56
C CYS A 434 -17.66 -4.12 -18.08
N LEU A 435 -17.17 -2.93 -17.69
CA LEU A 435 -15.83 -2.47 -18.05
C LEU A 435 -14.75 -3.42 -17.53
N LEU A 436 -14.86 -3.89 -16.29
CA LEU A 436 -13.93 -4.85 -15.70
C LEU A 436 -13.95 -6.18 -16.47
N ALA A 437 -15.13 -6.68 -16.84
CA ALA A 437 -15.26 -7.91 -17.63
C ALA A 437 -14.61 -7.76 -19.02
N LEU A 438 -14.84 -6.65 -19.70
CA LEU A 438 -14.19 -6.34 -20.98
C LEU A 438 -12.66 -6.24 -20.83
N ASP A 439 -12.20 -5.57 -19.80
CA ASP A 439 -10.76 -5.42 -19.51
C ASP A 439 -10.09 -6.78 -19.25
N LEU A 440 -10.75 -7.66 -18.50
CA LEU A 440 -10.26 -9.01 -18.23
C LEU A 440 -10.17 -9.89 -19.48
N ILE A 441 -11.12 -9.76 -20.39
CA ILE A 441 -11.16 -10.59 -21.60
C ILE A 441 -10.14 -10.10 -22.65
N PHE A 442 -10.08 -8.79 -22.86
CA PHE A 442 -9.35 -8.22 -24.00
C PHE A 442 -8.00 -7.62 -23.66
N PHE A 443 -7.84 -7.02 -22.47
CA PHE A 443 -6.67 -6.19 -22.16
C PHE A 443 -5.73 -6.77 -21.10
N VAL A 444 -6.24 -7.45 -20.09
CA VAL A 444 -5.37 -7.97 -19.00
C VAL A 444 -4.35 -9.00 -19.51
N PRO A 445 -4.68 -9.94 -20.40
CA PRO A 445 -3.70 -10.87 -20.93
C PRO A 445 -2.56 -10.15 -21.66
N TYR A 446 -2.91 -9.16 -22.50
CA TYR A 446 -1.94 -8.36 -23.24
C TYR A 446 -1.07 -7.51 -22.33
N ARG A 447 -1.67 -6.77 -21.39
CA ARG A 447 -0.93 -5.91 -20.45
C ARG A 447 -0.01 -6.72 -19.55
N SER A 448 -0.45 -7.86 -19.05
CA SER A 448 0.36 -8.72 -18.20
C SER A 448 1.61 -9.21 -18.92
N TYR A 449 1.48 -9.57 -20.18
CA TYR A 449 2.59 -9.96 -21.04
C TYR A 449 3.56 -8.79 -21.27
N MET A 450 3.05 -7.60 -21.57
CA MET A 450 3.87 -6.40 -21.84
C MET A 450 4.59 -5.93 -20.57
N VAL A 451 3.91 -5.92 -19.42
CA VAL A 451 4.52 -5.55 -18.13
C VAL A 451 5.63 -6.52 -17.76
N PHE A 452 5.45 -7.82 -17.98
CA PHE A 452 6.47 -8.82 -17.67
C PHE A 452 7.72 -8.69 -18.55
N ASN A 453 7.56 -8.41 -19.83
CA ASN A 453 8.68 -8.28 -20.77
C ASN A 453 9.34 -6.90 -20.77
N GLY A 454 8.74 -5.90 -20.17
CA GLY A 454 9.26 -4.54 -20.01
C GLY A 454 10.03 -4.27 -18.70
N TRP A 455 10.25 -5.33 -17.88
CA TRP A 455 10.96 -5.24 -16.58
C TRP A 455 12.44 -5.60 -16.71
#